data_913daed6b9cd90115d2f359c9f794521
#
_entry.id   913daed6b9cd90115d2f359c9f794521
#
_cell.length_a   1.000
_cell.length_b   1.000
_cell.length_c   1.000
_cell.angle_alpha   90.00
_cell.angle_beta   90.00
_cell.angle_gamma   90.00
#
_symmetry.space_group_name_H-M   'P 1'
#
loop_
_entity.id
_entity.type
_entity.pdbx_description
1 polymer ?
#
loop_
_entity_poly.entity_id
_entity_poly.type
_entity_poly.pdbx_seq_one_letter_code
_entity_poly.pdbx_strand_id
1 'polypeptide(L)'
;MRNTPRVITKEDREACLRQLEEENPGYLEMEERLRMIVRILTGVRILYSIFYLAMSLLYEMPLINAVVNLISPFFFYVWYSYMLQSGRVIAVFMLLFRTGSIIYGGVSLLDMSFWLPYPLIFLLTLAILMEFTESVFCIYVLFHSDAAQAIRLNRELERRLQAGVVAPGKLEQMAAYRNACDGEEDMNREEPEEKETGKNSEEEQA
;
A
#
# COMPACT_ATOMS: atom_id res chain seq x y z
N MET A 1 13.20 7.63 26.97
CA MET A 1 13.80 6.82 25.89
C MET A 1 13.23 7.31 24.57
N ARG A 2 14.01 7.94 23.69
CA ARG A 2 13.57 8.39 22.36
C ARG A 2 13.53 7.15 21.48
N ASN A 3 12.32 6.70 21.09
CA ASN A 3 12.17 5.69 20.06
C ASN A 3 12.70 6.28 18.76
N THR A 4 13.93 5.92 18.39
CA THR A 4 14.42 6.16 17.03
C THR A 4 13.51 5.42 16.06
N PRO A 5 12.97 6.11 15.03
CA PRO A 5 12.11 5.45 14.05
C PRO A 5 12.92 4.33 13.38
N ARG A 6 12.47 3.09 13.56
CA ARG A 6 13.09 1.92 12.94
C ARG A 6 12.87 1.99 11.44
N VAL A 7 13.96 1.94 10.69
CA VAL A 7 13.88 1.84 9.22
C VAL A 7 13.32 0.47 8.87
N ILE A 8 12.12 0.45 8.26
CA ILE A 8 11.48 -0.78 7.77
C ILE A 8 12.31 -1.29 6.60
N THR A 9 12.87 -2.49 6.72
CA THR A 9 13.63 -3.12 5.63
C THR A 9 12.70 -3.82 4.64
N LYS A 10 13.18 -4.07 3.42
CA LYS A 10 12.45 -4.85 2.42
C LYS A 10 12.16 -6.27 2.91
N GLU A 11 13.11 -6.85 3.65
CA GLU A 11 12.98 -8.18 4.26
C GLU A 11 11.87 -8.23 5.32
N ASP A 12 11.75 -7.19 6.16
CA ASP A 12 10.69 -7.10 7.16
C ASP A 12 9.31 -7.09 6.49
N ARG A 13 9.19 -6.39 5.35
CA ARG A 13 7.95 -6.33 4.58
C ARG A 13 7.61 -7.68 3.93
N GLU A 14 8.56 -8.33 3.30
CA GLU A 14 8.37 -9.65 2.68
C GLU A 14 7.99 -10.71 3.71
N ALA A 15 8.60 -10.66 4.89
CA ALA A 15 8.28 -11.58 5.98
C ALA A 15 6.83 -11.38 6.50
N CYS A 16 6.41 -10.12 6.70
CA CYS A 16 5.03 -9.82 7.07
C CYS A 16 4.02 -10.22 5.99
N LEU A 17 4.37 -10.06 4.70
CA LEU A 17 3.53 -10.49 3.59
C LEU A 17 3.33 -12.01 3.57
N ARG A 18 4.38 -12.79 3.77
CA ARG A 18 4.29 -14.26 3.85
C ARG A 18 3.40 -14.69 5.01
N GLN A 19 3.55 -14.07 6.18
CA GLN A 19 2.72 -14.37 7.33
C GLN A 19 1.24 -14.06 7.07
N LEU A 20 0.94 -12.92 6.42
CA LEU A 20 -0.44 -12.58 6.07
C LEU A 20 -1.04 -13.54 5.05
N GLU A 21 -0.24 -14.04 4.09
CA GLU A 21 -0.68 -15.06 3.13
C GLU A 21 -0.94 -16.42 3.82
N GLU A 22 -0.13 -16.81 4.80
CA GLU A 22 -0.36 -18.02 5.60
C GLU A 22 -1.64 -17.91 6.44
N GLU A 23 -1.90 -16.73 7.03
CA GLU A 23 -3.14 -16.45 7.78
C GLU A 23 -4.38 -16.34 6.88
N ASN A 24 -4.20 -15.84 5.63
CA ASN A 24 -5.27 -15.56 4.68
C ASN A 24 -4.87 -16.02 3.27
N PRO A 25 -5.05 -17.31 2.94
CA PRO A 25 -4.69 -17.84 1.62
C PRO A 25 -5.40 -17.10 0.48
N GLY A 26 -4.63 -16.73 -0.57
CA GLY A 26 -5.13 -15.98 -1.72
C GLY A 26 -5.07 -14.45 -1.60
N TYR A 27 -4.54 -13.93 -0.50
CA TYR A 27 -4.37 -12.49 -0.29
C TYR A 27 -3.43 -11.87 -1.34
N LEU A 28 -2.25 -12.47 -1.55
CA LEU A 28 -1.26 -11.95 -2.51
C LEU A 28 -1.80 -11.96 -3.94
N GLU A 29 -2.52 -13.02 -4.33
CA GLU A 29 -3.14 -13.11 -5.66
C GLU A 29 -4.17 -12.00 -5.88
N MET A 30 -5.02 -11.74 -4.88
CA MET A 30 -6.01 -10.67 -4.96
C MET A 30 -5.36 -9.28 -4.97
N GLU A 31 -4.35 -9.05 -4.15
CA GLU A 31 -3.60 -7.80 -4.14
C GLU A 31 -2.94 -7.53 -5.51
N GLU A 32 -2.31 -8.55 -6.10
CA GLU A 32 -1.69 -8.43 -7.42
C GLU A 32 -2.72 -8.16 -8.52
N ARG A 33 -3.88 -8.82 -8.47
CA ARG A 33 -5.00 -8.54 -9.40
C ARG A 33 -5.47 -7.09 -9.29
N LEU A 34 -5.67 -6.57 -8.09
CA LEU A 34 -6.08 -5.18 -7.88
C LEU A 34 -5.03 -4.19 -8.41
N ARG A 35 -3.76 -4.44 -8.13
CA ARG A 35 -2.66 -3.62 -8.65
C ARG A 35 -2.56 -3.70 -10.18
N MET A 36 -2.78 -4.87 -10.77
CA MET A 36 -2.81 -5.05 -12.23
C MET A 36 -3.94 -4.20 -12.85
N ILE A 37 -5.15 -4.24 -12.30
CA ILE A 37 -6.28 -3.42 -12.78
C ILE A 37 -5.91 -1.93 -12.74
N VAL A 38 -5.33 -1.44 -11.63
CA VAL A 38 -4.89 -0.04 -11.53
C VAL A 38 -3.84 0.31 -12.60
N ARG A 39 -2.87 -0.59 -12.85
CA ARG A 39 -1.86 -0.37 -13.92
C ARG A 39 -2.49 -0.31 -15.30
N ILE A 40 -3.45 -1.20 -15.60
CA ILE A 40 -4.15 -1.22 -16.89
C ILE A 40 -4.96 0.07 -17.06
N LEU A 41 -5.76 0.47 -16.06
CA LEU A 41 -6.54 1.71 -16.10
C LEU A 41 -5.63 2.94 -16.27
N THR A 42 -4.48 2.96 -15.57
CA THR A 42 -3.49 4.03 -15.74
C THR A 42 -2.92 4.06 -17.15
N GLY A 43 -2.59 2.89 -17.72
CA GLY A 43 -2.11 2.77 -19.09
C GLY A 43 -3.11 3.29 -20.12
N VAL A 44 -4.39 2.92 -19.97
CA VAL A 44 -5.48 3.44 -20.83
C VAL A 44 -5.59 4.96 -20.71
N ARG A 45 -5.45 5.51 -19.50
CA ARG A 45 -5.49 6.95 -19.27
C ARG A 45 -4.31 7.68 -19.90
N ILE A 46 -3.12 7.10 -19.87
CA ILE A 46 -1.94 7.63 -20.56
C ILE A 46 -2.20 7.69 -22.08
N LEU A 47 -2.69 6.61 -22.67
CA LEU A 47 -3.03 6.55 -24.09
C LEU A 47 -4.07 7.61 -24.47
N TYR A 48 -5.12 7.75 -23.65
CA TYR A 48 -6.11 8.81 -23.83
C TYR A 48 -5.48 10.21 -23.77
N SER A 49 -4.59 10.47 -22.82
CA SER A 49 -3.93 11.78 -22.66
C SER A 49 -3.06 12.14 -23.85
N ILE A 50 -2.34 11.15 -24.40
CA ILE A 50 -1.55 11.33 -25.63
C ILE A 50 -2.46 11.65 -26.81
N PHE A 51 -3.56 10.90 -26.97
CA PHE A 51 -4.53 11.15 -28.03
C PHE A 51 -5.20 12.51 -27.89
N TYR A 52 -5.58 12.89 -26.66
CA TYR A 52 -6.12 14.21 -26.37
C TYR A 52 -5.14 15.33 -26.72
N LEU A 53 -3.85 15.18 -26.41
CA LEU A 53 -2.81 16.15 -26.78
C LEU A 53 -2.71 16.30 -28.30
N ALA A 54 -2.67 15.20 -29.05
CA ALA A 54 -2.63 15.22 -30.51
C ALA A 54 -3.84 15.96 -31.09
N MET A 55 -5.05 15.68 -30.58
CA MET A 55 -6.27 16.34 -31.02
C MET A 55 -6.30 17.83 -30.62
N SER A 56 -5.77 18.17 -29.44
CA SER A 56 -5.68 19.58 -29.00
C SER A 56 -4.78 20.41 -29.94
N LEU A 57 -3.69 19.82 -30.40
CA LEU A 57 -2.81 20.46 -31.37
C LEU A 57 -3.48 20.60 -32.76
N LEU A 58 -4.24 19.58 -33.19
CA LEU A 58 -4.90 19.60 -34.49
C LEU A 58 -6.06 20.58 -34.57
N TYR A 59 -6.80 20.76 -33.47
CA TYR A 59 -7.98 21.63 -33.40
C TYR A 59 -7.71 22.95 -32.68
N GLU A 60 -6.44 23.33 -32.48
CA GLU A 60 -6.02 24.57 -31.82
C GLU A 60 -6.70 24.84 -30.47
N MET A 61 -6.95 23.72 -29.71
CA MET A 61 -7.56 23.84 -28.40
C MET A 61 -6.57 24.41 -27.37
N PRO A 62 -7.08 25.02 -26.26
CA PRO A 62 -6.22 25.59 -25.23
C PRO A 62 -5.23 24.54 -24.68
N LEU A 63 -3.93 24.77 -24.85
CA LEU A 63 -2.85 23.87 -24.44
C LEU A 63 -2.88 23.54 -22.93
N ILE A 64 -3.45 24.44 -22.12
CA ILE A 64 -3.59 24.21 -20.68
C ILE A 64 -4.40 22.94 -20.38
N ASN A 65 -5.45 22.67 -21.15
CA ASN A 65 -6.28 21.49 -20.99
C ASN A 65 -5.50 20.22 -21.37
N ALA A 66 -4.66 20.28 -22.38
CA ALA A 66 -3.80 19.17 -22.79
C ALA A 66 -2.74 18.87 -21.72
N VAL A 67 -2.13 19.89 -21.13
CA VAL A 67 -1.16 19.74 -20.02
C VAL A 67 -1.83 19.11 -18.79
N VAL A 68 -3.01 19.60 -18.40
CA VAL A 68 -3.76 19.03 -17.26
C VAL A 68 -4.11 17.55 -17.51
N ASN A 69 -4.54 17.22 -18.73
CA ASN A 69 -4.82 15.81 -19.09
C ASN A 69 -3.54 14.94 -19.08
N LEU A 70 -2.39 15.47 -19.46
CA LEU A 70 -1.13 14.73 -19.47
C LEU A 70 -0.64 14.42 -18.04
N ILE A 71 -0.92 15.29 -17.07
CA ILE A 71 -0.54 15.10 -15.66
C ILE A 71 -1.56 14.20 -14.94
N SER A 72 -2.81 14.16 -15.40
CA SER A 72 -3.91 13.42 -14.78
C SER A 72 -3.63 11.95 -14.53
N PRO A 73 -2.96 11.16 -15.41
CA PRO A 73 -2.64 9.74 -15.15
C PRO A 73 -1.74 9.53 -13.92
N PHE A 74 -0.82 10.47 -13.66
CA PHE A 74 0.03 10.40 -12.47
C PHE A 74 -0.79 10.53 -11.19
N PHE A 75 -1.65 11.55 -11.11
CA PHE A 75 -2.56 11.71 -9.97
C PHE A 75 -3.49 10.52 -9.81
N PHE A 76 -4.02 10.00 -10.92
CA PHE A 76 -4.83 8.80 -10.95
C PHE A 76 -4.10 7.62 -10.29
N TYR A 77 -2.88 7.31 -10.74
CA TYR A 77 -2.09 6.22 -10.20
C TYR A 77 -1.83 6.37 -8.70
N VAL A 78 -1.44 7.57 -8.26
CA VAL A 78 -1.20 7.85 -6.84
C VAL A 78 -2.46 7.67 -6.00
N TRP A 79 -3.60 8.22 -6.45
CA TRP A 79 -4.87 8.13 -5.73
C TRP A 79 -5.38 6.70 -5.62
N TYR A 80 -5.33 5.92 -6.71
CA TYR A 80 -5.77 4.53 -6.68
C TYR A 80 -4.81 3.64 -5.90
N SER A 81 -3.51 3.87 -5.96
CA SER A 81 -2.54 3.19 -5.12
C SER A 81 -2.78 3.49 -3.63
N TYR A 82 -3.11 4.74 -3.30
CA TYR A 82 -3.45 5.15 -1.96
C TYR A 82 -4.80 4.55 -1.49
N MET A 83 -5.79 4.45 -2.36
CA MET A 83 -7.06 3.78 -2.10
C MET A 83 -6.85 2.31 -1.69
N LEU A 84 -5.98 1.59 -2.39
CA LEU A 84 -5.67 0.20 -2.06
C LEU A 84 -4.98 0.04 -0.69
N GLN A 85 -4.31 1.08 -0.20
CA GLN A 85 -3.62 1.07 1.11
C GLN A 85 -4.51 1.59 2.25
N SER A 86 -5.31 2.62 2.00
CA SER A 86 -5.98 3.41 3.05
C SER A 86 -7.41 2.97 3.35
N GLY A 87 -8.03 2.16 2.48
CA GLY A 87 -9.31 1.53 2.74
C GLY A 87 -10.52 2.16 2.05
N ARG A 88 -11.71 1.65 2.42
CA ARG A 88 -12.98 1.87 1.72
C ARG A 88 -13.43 3.34 1.67
N VAL A 89 -13.06 4.16 2.63
CA VAL A 89 -13.51 5.57 2.69
C VAL A 89 -13.06 6.33 1.44
N ILE A 90 -11.83 6.09 1.00
CA ILE A 90 -11.29 6.74 -0.21
C ILE A 90 -11.98 6.21 -1.46
N ALA A 91 -12.33 4.91 -1.51
CA ALA A 91 -13.09 4.36 -2.62
C ALA A 91 -14.48 5.00 -2.75
N VAL A 92 -15.18 5.28 -1.64
CA VAL A 92 -16.45 6.01 -1.64
C VAL A 92 -16.26 7.43 -2.17
N PHE A 93 -15.24 8.15 -1.66
CA PHE A 93 -14.95 9.51 -2.12
C PHE A 93 -14.63 9.54 -3.62
N MET A 94 -13.80 8.61 -4.10
CA MET A 94 -13.47 8.48 -5.52
C MET A 94 -14.70 8.17 -6.37
N LEU A 95 -15.58 7.27 -5.90
CA LEU A 95 -16.83 6.95 -6.59
C LEU A 95 -17.73 8.18 -6.72
N LEU A 96 -17.90 8.96 -5.65
CA LEU A 96 -18.70 10.19 -5.69
C LEU A 96 -18.11 11.22 -6.66
N PHE A 97 -16.79 11.41 -6.62
CA PHE A 97 -16.10 12.32 -7.53
C PHE A 97 -16.27 11.90 -9.00
N ARG A 98 -16.08 10.60 -9.29
CA ARG A 98 -16.25 10.05 -10.65
C ARG A 98 -17.69 10.14 -11.15
N THR A 99 -18.65 9.84 -10.28
CA THR A 99 -20.08 10.00 -10.62
C THR A 99 -20.40 11.45 -10.98
N GLY A 100 -19.90 12.41 -10.21
CA GLY A 100 -20.02 13.84 -10.54
C GLY A 100 -19.40 14.20 -11.89
N SER A 101 -18.21 13.67 -12.19
CA SER A 101 -17.54 13.86 -13.48
C SER A 101 -18.33 13.28 -14.65
N ILE A 102 -18.95 12.10 -14.49
CA ILE A 102 -19.79 11.48 -15.52
C ILE A 102 -21.04 12.33 -15.79
N ILE A 103 -21.72 12.80 -14.75
CA ILE A 103 -22.90 13.66 -14.89
C ILE A 103 -22.53 14.95 -15.60
N TYR A 104 -21.46 15.62 -15.15
CA TYR A 104 -20.99 16.86 -15.76
C TYR A 104 -20.58 16.66 -17.23
N GLY A 105 -19.82 15.60 -17.52
CA GLY A 105 -19.40 15.24 -18.87
C GLY A 105 -20.58 14.90 -19.77
N GLY A 106 -21.57 14.16 -19.26
CA GLY A 106 -22.80 13.81 -19.99
C GLY A 106 -23.63 15.05 -20.35
N VAL A 107 -23.84 15.96 -19.40
CA VAL A 107 -24.53 17.23 -19.66
C VAL A 107 -23.76 18.06 -20.68
N SER A 108 -22.45 18.18 -20.53
CA SER A 108 -21.59 18.91 -21.48
C SER A 108 -21.64 18.28 -22.89
N LEU A 109 -21.68 16.95 -22.99
CA LEU A 109 -21.80 16.26 -24.27
C LEU A 109 -23.12 16.58 -24.96
N LEU A 110 -24.24 16.60 -24.23
CA LEU A 110 -25.55 16.94 -24.77
C LEU A 110 -25.62 18.40 -25.25
N ASP A 111 -25.09 19.32 -24.46
CA ASP A 111 -25.09 20.74 -24.77
C ASP A 111 -24.19 21.09 -25.96
N MET A 112 -23.00 20.50 -26.04
CA MET A 112 -22.01 20.80 -27.04
C MET A 112 -22.11 19.96 -28.31
N SER A 113 -22.87 18.86 -28.32
CA SER A 113 -22.94 17.89 -29.43
C SER A 113 -23.36 18.53 -30.77
N PHE A 114 -24.11 19.63 -30.73
CA PHE A 114 -24.56 20.34 -31.92
C PHE A 114 -23.50 21.28 -32.54
N TRP A 115 -22.45 21.62 -31.78
CA TRP A 115 -21.48 22.63 -32.17
C TRP A 115 -20.06 22.09 -32.34
N LEU A 116 -19.77 20.92 -31.74
CA LEU A 116 -18.42 20.33 -31.76
C LEU A 116 -18.22 19.44 -32.99
N PRO A 117 -17.00 19.46 -33.58
CA PRO A 117 -16.59 18.49 -34.60
C PRO A 117 -16.68 17.05 -34.06
N TYR A 118 -17.06 16.07 -34.90
CA TYR A 118 -17.21 14.67 -34.55
C TYR A 118 -16.01 14.06 -33.78
N PRO A 119 -14.74 14.36 -34.12
CA PRO A 119 -13.60 13.83 -33.38
C PRO A 119 -13.55 14.31 -31.93
N LEU A 120 -13.99 15.53 -31.64
CA LEU A 120 -14.04 16.07 -30.27
C LEU A 120 -15.21 15.48 -29.47
N ILE A 121 -16.35 15.21 -30.12
CA ILE A 121 -17.46 14.45 -29.51
C ILE A 121 -16.98 13.06 -29.13
N PHE A 122 -16.24 12.39 -30.02
CA PHE A 122 -15.67 11.07 -29.76
C PHE A 122 -14.71 11.10 -28.54
N LEU A 123 -13.83 12.11 -28.47
CA LEU A 123 -12.92 12.31 -27.33
C LEU A 123 -13.68 12.46 -26.00
N LEU A 124 -14.72 13.30 -25.99
CA LEU A 124 -15.54 13.53 -24.80
C LEU A 124 -16.29 12.27 -24.39
N THR A 125 -16.83 11.53 -25.36
CA THR A 125 -17.49 10.24 -25.12
C THR A 125 -16.49 9.23 -24.53
N LEU A 126 -15.27 9.16 -25.04
CA LEU A 126 -14.22 8.28 -24.53
C LEU A 126 -13.82 8.65 -23.09
N ALA A 127 -13.76 9.96 -22.77
CA ALA A 127 -13.52 10.42 -21.40
C ALA A 127 -14.61 9.93 -20.44
N ILE A 128 -15.88 10.09 -20.81
CA ILE A 128 -17.01 9.61 -19.99
C ILE A 128 -16.96 8.11 -19.80
N LEU A 129 -16.62 7.35 -20.83
CA LEU A 129 -16.50 5.89 -20.75
C LEU A 129 -15.37 5.46 -19.79
N MET A 130 -14.24 6.18 -19.80
CA MET A 130 -13.16 5.93 -18.82
C MET A 130 -13.60 6.22 -17.39
N GLU A 131 -14.25 7.38 -17.15
CA GLU A 131 -14.77 7.70 -15.81
C GLU A 131 -15.79 6.65 -15.34
N PHE A 132 -16.62 6.13 -16.25
CA PHE A 132 -17.54 5.05 -15.95
C PHE A 132 -16.81 3.75 -15.56
N THR A 133 -15.79 3.35 -16.33
CA THR A 133 -15.00 2.15 -16.04
C THR A 133 -14.30 2.26 -14.68
N GLU A 134 -13.80 3.44 -14.34
CA GLU A 134 -13.19 3.72 -13.03
C GLU A 134 -14.22 3.67 -11.89
N SER A 135 -15.44 4.15 -12.14
CA SER A 135 -16.54 4.03 -11.16
C SER A 135 -16.91 2.57 -10.91
N VAL A 136 -16.98 1.75 -11.96
CA VAL A 136 -17.19 0.30 -11.83
C VAL A 136 -16.08 -0.35 -11.00
N PHE A 137 -14.84 0.05 -11.20
CA PHE A 137 -13.74 -0.43 -10.38
C PHE A 137 -13.88 -0.02 -8.91
N CYS A 138 -14.28 1.23 -8.61
CA CYS A 138 -14.55 1.65 -7.24
C CYS A 138 -15.69 0.85 -6.60
N ILE A 139 -16.77 0.56 -7.35
CA ILE A 139 -17.89 -0.28 -6.91
C ILE A 139 -17.38 -1.71 -6.63
N TYR A 140 -16.58 -2.28 -7.52
CA TYR A 140 -15.96 -3.58 -7.31
C TYR A 140 -15.15 -3.64 -6.00
N VAL A 141 -14.30 -2.66 -5.75
CA VAL A 141 -13.51 -2.55 -4.52
C VAL A 141 -14.39 -2.43 -3.27
N LEU A 142 -15.53 -1.74 -3.37
CA LEU A 142 -16.43 -1.53 -2.22
C LEU A 142 -17.26 -2.76 -1.87
N PHE A 143 -17.76 -3.49 -2.87
CA PHE A 143 -18.78 -4.51 -2.70
C PHE A 143 -18.24 -5.95 -2.85
N HIS A 144 -17.13 -6.16 -3.55
CA HIS A 144 -16.56 -7.49 -3.68
C HIS A 144 -15.84 -7.88 -2.38
N SER A 145 -16.22 -9.03 -1.80
CA SER A 145 -15.73 -9.51 -0.51
C SER A 145 -14.21 -9.61 -0.44
N ASP A 146 -13.61 -10.25 -1.46
CA ASP A 146 -12.18 -10.56 -1.49
C ASP A 146 -11.35 -9.30 -1.73
N ALA A 147 -11.82 -8.38 -2.60
CA ALA A 147 -11.17 -7.08 -2.80
C ALA A 147 -11.20 -6.24 -1.53
N ALA A 148 -12.34 -6.23 -0.85
CA ALA A 148 -12.50 -5.53 0.41
C ALA A 148 -11.64 -6.13 1.55
N GLN A 149 -11.47 -7.45 1.56
CA GLN A 149 -10.60 -8.16 2.48
C GLN A 149 -9.13 -7.83 2.19
N ALA A 150 -8.70 -7.89 0.93
CA ALA A 150 -7.33 -7.55 0.53
C ALA A 150 -6.94 -6.12 0.96
N ILE A 151 -7.82 -5.13 0.78
CA ILE A 151 -7.58 -3.75 1.22
C ILE A 151 -7.50 -3.66 2.76
N ARG A 152 -8.32 -4.42 3.48
CA ARG A 152 -8.24 -4.49 4.93
C ARG A 152 -6.91 -5.08 5.40
N LEU A 153 -6.44 -6.13 4.73
CA LEU A 153 -5.16 -6.78 5.03
C LEU A 153 -3.96 -5.89 4.67
N ASN A 154 -4.02 -5.13 3.57
CA ASN A 154 -3.02 -4.11 3.25
C ASN A 154 -2.87 -3.07 4.37
N ARG A 155 -3.99 -2.64 4.94
CA ARG A 155 -3.97 -1.72 6.08
C ARG A 155 -3.41 -2.37 7.34
N GLU A 156 -3.69 -3.66 7.56
CA GLU A 156 -3.11 -4.42 8.65
C GLU A 156 -1.61 -4.61 8.47
N LEU A 157 -1.14 -4.90 7.26
CA LEU A 157 0.28 -4.95 6.91
C LEU A 157 1.01 -3.66 7.30
N GLU A 158 0.47 -2.51 6.90
CA GLU A 158 1.06 -1.22 7.24
C GLU A 158 1.09 -0.98 8.75
N ARG A 159 0.04 -1.38 9.47
CA ARG A 159 0.01 -1.30 10.94
C ARG A 159 1.06 -2.20 11.60
N ARG A 160 1.20 -3.45 11.14
CA ARG A 160 2.21 -4.38 11.66
C ARG A 160 3.62 -3.87 11.41
N LEU A 161 3.87 -3.31 10.23
CA LEU A 161 5.16 -2.69 9.90
C LEU A 161 5.46 -1.47 10.77
N GLN A 162 4.48 -0.60 11.01
CA GLN A 162 4.64 0.58 11.88
C GLN A 162 4.80 0.20 13.35
N ALA A 163 4.12 -0.85 13.81
CA ALA A 163 4.27 -1.37 15.16
C ALA A 163 5.61 -2.10 15.40
N GLY A 164 6.40 -2.33 14.35
CA GLY A 164 7.67 -3.04 14.44
C GLY A 164 7.50 -4.52 14.78
N VAL A 165 6.34 -5.10 14.46
CA VAL A 165 6.08 -6.54 14.65
C VAL A 165 6.97 -7.29 13.67
N VAL A 166 8.01 -7.88 14.20
CA VAL A 166 8.99 -8.71 13.48
C VAL A 166 8.34 -10.05 13.18
N ALA A 167 8.59 -10.60 12.00
CA ALA A 167 8.13 -11.93 11.63
C ALA A 167 8.55 -13.00 12.68
N PRO A 168 7.74 -14.04 12.92
CA PRO A 168 7.99 -15.05 13.95
C PRO A 168 9.40 -15.64 13.92
N GLY A 169 9.95 -15.91 12.75
CA GLY A 169 11.32 -16.42 12.60
C GLY A 169 12.42 -15.49 13.12
N LYS A 170 12.20 -14.17 13.07
CA LYS A 170 13.15 -13.19 13.63
C LYS A 170 12.97 -13.05 15.16
N LEU A 171 11.74 -13.28 15.65
CA LEU A 171 11.46 -13.37 17.09
C LEU A 171 12.12 -14.59 17.70
N GLU A 172 12.08 -15.75 17.02
CA GLU A 172 12.79 -16.97 17.43
C GLU A 172 14.31 -16.77 17.41
N GLN A 173 14.85 -16.11 16.37
CA GLN A 173 16.28 -15.77 16.33
C GLN A 173 16.68 -14.78 17.42
N MET A 174 15.85 -13.77 17.70
CA MET A 174 16.10 -12.83 18.81
C MET A 174 15.96 -13.50 20.18
N ALA A 175 15.00 -14.42 20.33
CA ALA A 175 14.86 -15.21 21.56
C ALA A 175 16.03 -16.16 21.73
N ALA A 176 16.48 -16.84 20.67
CA ALA A 176 17.68 -17.68 20.69
C ALA A 176 18.95 -16.88 21.02
N TYR A 177 19.08 -15.67 20.46
CA TYR A 177 20.22 -14.78 20.75
C TYR A 177 20.20 -14.28 22.20
N ARG A 178 19.00 -13.94 22.72
CA ARG A 178 18.85 -13.52 24.13
C ARG A 178 19.18 -14.66 25.10
N ASN A 179 18.66 -15.88 24.82
CA ASN A 179 18.95 -17.07 25.63
C ASN A 179 20.43 -17.46 25.57
N ALA A 180 21.12 -17.23 24.45
CA ALA A 180 22.56 -17.43 24.36
C ALA A 180 23.35 -16.40 25.18
N CYS A 181 22.95 -15.13 25.18
CA CYS A 181 23.58 -14.08 26.00
C CYS A 181 23.32 -14.27 27.51
N ASP A 182 22.08 -14.64 27.87
CA ASP A 182 21.72 -14.92 29.28
C ASP A 182 22.45 -16.18 29.81
N GLY A 183 22.71 -17.17 28.95
CA GLY A 183 23.48 -18.36 29.28
C GLY A 183 24.99 -18.11 29.46
N GLU A 184 25.57 -17.08 28.82
CA GLU A 184 26.96 -16.68 29.05
C GLU A 184 27.14 -15.88 30.36
N GLU A 185 26.13 -15.13 30.79
CA GLU A 185 26.16 -14.43 32.10
C GLU A 185 26.07 -15.39 33.29
N ASP A 186 25.33 -16.50 33.18
CA ASP A 186 25.24 -17.50 34.24
C ASP A 186 26.51 -18.37 34.33
N MET A 187 27.21 -18.66 33.21
CA MET A 187 28.49 -19.38 33.25
C MET A 187 29.63 -18.55 33.87
N ASN A 188 29.57 -17.23 33.78
CA ASN A 188 30.55 -16.36 34.44
C ASN A 188 30.23 -16.05 35.91
N ARG A 189 29.11 -16.56 36.42
CA ARG A 189 28.68 -16.33 37.81
C ARG A 189 28.99 -17.49 38.75
N GLU A 190 29.43 -18.65 38.21
CA GLU A 190 29.74 -19.87 38.97
C GLU A 190 31.24 -20.07 39.25
N GLU A 191 32.04 -19.04 39.41
CA GLU A 191 33.35 -19.10 40.11
C GLU A 191 33.59 -17.73 40.75
N PRO A 192 33.96 -17.56 42.05
CA PRO A 192 34.59 -18.50 43.01
C PRO A 192 34.02 -18.42 44.45
N GLU A 193 33.56 -19.46 45.01
CA GLU A 193 33.42 -19.62 46.48
C GLU A 193 33.84 -21.02 46.93
N GLU A 194 35.14 -21.35 46.80
CA GLU A 194 35.71 -22.43 47.55
C GLU A 194 37.22 -22.20 47.77
N LYS A 195 37.55 -21.48 48.84
CA LYS A 195 38.83 -21.62 49.56
C LYS A 195 38.98 -20.54 50.63
N GLU A 196 38.29 -20.69 51.76
CA GLU A 196 38.75 -20.15 53.05
C GLU A 196 37.90 -20.73 54.21
N THR A 197 38.12 -21.97 54.56
CA THR A 197 37.81 -22.49 55.92
C THR A 197 38.70 -23.69 56.17
N GLY A 198 39.88 -23.41 56.75
CA GLY A 198 40.74 -24.48 57.14
C GLY A 198 42.08 -24.06 57.73
N LYS A 199 42.09 -23.18 58.77
CA LYS A 199 43.23 -23.03 59.69
C LYS A 199 42.83 -22.09 60.83
N ASN A 200 42.40 -22.65 61.93
CA ASN A 200 42.63 -22.14 63.27
C ASN A 200 41.85 -22.95 64.29
N SER A 201 42.43 -24.00 64.78
CA SER A 201 42.05 -24.56 66.08
C SER A 201 43.14 -25.59 66.49
N GLU A 202 44.27 -25.08 66.93
CA GLU A 202 45.19 -25.82 67.79
C GLU A 202 46.09 -24.76 68.42
N GLU A 203 45.77 -24.33 69.64
CA GLU A 203 46.65 -23.86 70.67
C GLU A 203 45.81 -23.15 71.72
N GLU A 204 45.43 -23.94 72.73
CA GLU A 204 45.36 -23.52 74.17
C GLU A 204 44.86 -24.69 74.99
N GLN A 205 45.84 -25.40 75.50
CA GLN A 205 45.75 -26.10 76.82
C GLN A 205 47.14 -26.54 77.28
N ALA A 206 47.73 -25.72 78.14
CA ALA A 206 48.57 -26.08 79.24
C ALA A 206 48.64 -24.97 80.23
#